data_4ddf33241c7d215ab68154b82a020967
#
_entry.id   4ddf33241c7d215ab68154b82a020967
#
_cell.length_a   1.000
_cell.length_b   1.000
_cell.length_c   1.000
_cell.angle_alpha   90.00
_cell.angle_beta   90.00
_cell.angle_gamma   90.00
#
_symmetry.space_group_name_H-M   'P 1'
#
loop_
_entity.id
_entity.type
_entity.pdbx_description
1 polymer ?
#
loop_
_entity_poly.entity_id
_entity_poly.type
_entity_poly.pdbx_seq_one_letter_code
_entity_poly.pdbx_strand_id
1 'polypeptide(L)'
;MGTTQRVRTARGSTESGVALILVMLALLVLSTLAAAMIISARSETLASYNYKLDTQADYLAKAGIQQAVNWFRSQRYQPVTQSQAATYYSVSQDGSIFSLWTSNASPVQCISGCSSNNSTVQLIGYGSGSSNYPNINDAGGTAVATAFADDLVNVRVTGDARNSGTFSVRAVLLNYQTVNPSIATCPSPAGGAPPCPVETWLITSLGSWTGGSGQTSATATAEERAIIQPIYTPTWGNALYGYCSLTMDGSSGVCTDSFNSAFGQYGGGNKSVASGACDSNSTNVIDSGAGVGANGGVTLGTNVTVAGNVTVGTGAPASCGTGFSGSASSVLGEVVNGPYNAPPAVPTFRSGFPGSAPSYSSSQTLPIASGSGTVAWPSMPPFPGTLSSPATTTPPILDSKGNAVTSPCMDSTCNGTQAHPFEISSISISGNGTAVQLIGGPDVAHPVYYNVDSISEAGKAQINVSGFVVLNVQTSMSITGNGVTNGISGTVDIPPESVQINYAGTSGASLGGNGAISALINAPNATVSLGGGGSKGYFVGSIQANSITDQGGYPVHYDLQLNRLGGTVGTMAICSYSRTKM
;
A
#
# COMPACT_ATOMS: atom_id res chain seq x y z
N MET A 1 -57.77 -25.13 -114.52
CA MET A 1 -58.04 -24.79 -113.14
C MET A 1 -56.90 -25.38 -112.29
N GLY A 2 -55.97 -24.62 -111.87
CA GLY A 2 -54.75 -25.07 -111.19
C GLY A 2 -54.86 -24.82 -109.67
N THR A 3 -54.64 -25.85 -108.89
CA THR A 3 -54.58 -25.81 -107.50
C THR A 3 -53.11 -25.88 -107.01
N THR A 4 -52.58 -24.82 -106.55
CA THR A 4 -51.22 -24.72 -105.95
C THR A 4 -51.23 -25.22 -104.53
N GLN A 5 -50.57 -26.37 -104.29
CA GLN A 5 -50.29 -26.88 -102.90
C GLN A 5 -49.04 -26.15 -102.38
N ARG A 6 -49.21 -25.43 -101.28
CA ARG A 6 -48.11 -24.87 -100.47
C ARG A 6 -47.55 -25.93 -99.54
N VAL A 7 -46.30 -26.32 -99.73
CA VAL A 7 -45.53 -27.14 -98.81
C VAL A 7 -45.11 -26.25 -97.63
N ARG A 8 -45.60 -26.56 -96.45
CA ARG A 8 -45.09 -25.98 -95.22
C ARG A 8 -43.89 -26.82 -94.75
N THR A 9 -42.72 -26.26 -94.95
CA THR A 9 -41.51 -26.80 -94.34
C THR A 9 -41.57 -26.59 -92.82
N ALA A 10 -41.63 -27.70 -92.09
CA ALA A 10 -41.51 -27.72 -90.63
C ALA A 10 -40.03 -27.40 -90.23
N ARG A 11 -39.74 -26.13 -89.98
CA ARG A 11 -38.55 -25.73 -89.18
C ARG A 11 -38.95 -25.67 -87.71
N GLY A 12 -38.46 -26.57 -86.90
CA GLY A 12 -38.75 -26.43 -85.47
C GLY A 12 -38.46 -27.65 -84.64
N SER A 13 -37.24 -28.18 -84.66
CA SER A 13 -36.91 -29.17 -83.62
C SER A 13 -35.54 -29.06 -82.94
N THR A 14 -34.71 -28.10 -83.40
CA THR A 14 -33.37 -27.90 -82.78
C THR A 14 -33.35 -26.81 -81.69
N GLU A 15 -34.26 -25.83 -81.73
CA GLU A 15 -34.27 -24.71 -80.77
C GLU A 15 -34.84 -25.12 -79.42
N SER A 16 -35.76 -26.10 -79.34
CA SER A 16 -36.34 -26.56 -78.06
C SER A 16 -35.36 -27.31 -77.18
N GLY A 17 -34.36 -27.99 -77.80
CA GLY A 17 -33.30 -28.66 -77.04
C GLY A 17 -32.33 -27.72 -76.35
N VAL A 18 -31.92 -26.64 -77.04
CA VAL A 18 -31.03 -25.63 -76.48
C VAL A 18 -31.71 -24.82 -75.37
N ALA A 19 -32.99 -24.48 -75.50
CA ALA A 19 -33.77 -23.79 -74.46
C ALA A 19 -33.91 -24.65 -73.22
N LEU A 20 -34.10 -25.96 -73.33
CA LEU A 20 -34.20 -26.88 -72.21
C LEU A 20 -32.85 -26.93 -71.43
N ILE A 21 -31.73 -27.02 -72.12
CA ILE A 21 -30.39 -27.02 -71.52
C ILE A 21 -30.12 -25.70 -70.76
N LEU A 22 -30.46 -24.55 -71.35
CA LEU A 22 -30.33 -23.25 -70.74
C LEU A 22 -31.19 -23.11 -69.50
N VAL A 23 -32.42 -23.61 -69.50
CA VAL A 23 -33.33 -23.64 -68.34
C VAL A 23 -32.77 -24.55 -67.27
N MET A 24 -32.25 -25.73 -67.61
CA MET A 24 -31.64 -26.63 -66.63
C MET A 24 -30.38 -26.02 -66.02
N LEU A 25 -29.54 -25.32 -66.82
CA LEU A 25 -28.36 -24.66 -66.31
C LEU A 25 -28.70 -23.44 -65.44
N ALA A 26 -29.73 -22.68 -65.79
CA ALA A 26 -30.25 -21.59 -64.96
C ALA A 26 -30.81 -22.09 -63.60
N LEU A 27 -31.56 -23.20 -63.65
CA LEU A 27 -32.07 -23.84 -62.44
C LEU A 27 -30.95 -24.39 -61.55
N LEU A 28 -29.88 -24.95 -62.13
CA LEU A 28 -28.72 -25.42 -61.40
C LEU A 28 -27.98 -24.26 -60.75
N VAL A 29 -27.76 -23.14 -61.43
CA VAL A 29 -27.14 -21.92 -60.89
C VAL A 29 -28.01 -21.33 -59.79
N LEU A 30 -29.32 -21.22 -59.96
CA LEU A 30 -30.23 -20.72 -58.97
C LEU A 30 -30.29 -21.63 -57.71
N SER A 31 -30.26 -22.94 -57.90
CA SER A 31 -30.24 -23.90 -56.76
C SER A 31 -28.92 -23.82 -55.97
N THR A 32 -27.78 -23.64 -56.64
CA THR A 32 -26.50 -23.48 -55.94
C THR A 32 -26.42 -22.15 -55.20
N LEU A 33 -26.94 -21.06 -55.78
CA LEU A 33 -27.05 -19.76 -55.11
C LEU A 33 -27.99 -19.85 -53.90
N ALA A 34 -29.14 -20.48 -54.02
CA ALA A 34 -30.07 -20.69 -52.92
C ALA A 34 -29.45 -21.55 -51.79
N ALA A 35 -28.72 -22.61 -52.14
CA ALA A 35 -27.99 -23.41 -51.16
C ALA A 35 -26.90 -22.62 -50.47
N ALA A 36 -26.14 -21.82 -51.20
CA ALA A 36 -25.11 -20.93 -50.64
C ALA A 36 -25.70 -19.89 -49.65
N MET A 37 -26.82 -19.26 -50.02
CA MET A 37 -27.53 -18.31 -49.13
C MET A 37 -28.06 -19.00 -47.85
N ILE A 38 -28.58 -20.22 -47.94
CA ILE A 38 -29.05 -20.97 -46.79
C ILE A 38 -27.88 -21.32 -45.86
N ILE A 39 -26.75 -21.73 -46.41
CA ILE A 39 -25.54 -22.05 -45.63
C ILE A 39 -25.00 -20.77 -44.97
N SER A 40 -24.92 -19.65 -45.67
CA SER A 40 -24.49 -18.36 -45.11
C SER A 40 -25.43 -17.92 -43.96
N ALA A 41 -26.74 -17.92 -44.18
CA ALA A 41 -27.73 -17.55 -43.16
C ALA A 41 -27.67 -18.46 -41.93
N ARG A 42 -27.43 -19.75 -42.09
CA ARG A 42 -27.24 -20.69 -40.97
C ARG A 42 -25.95 -20.38 -40.23
N SER A 43 -24.85 -20.11 -40.96
CA SER A 43 -23.55 -19.73 -40.36
C SER A 43 -23.67 -18.45 -39.53
N GLU A 44 -24.32 -17.42 -40.06
CA GLU A 44 -24.54 -16.15 -39.34
C GLU A 44 -25.45 -16.36 -38.10
N THR A 45 -26.49 -17.17 -38.22
CA THR A 45 -27.36 -17.49 -37.09
C THR A 45 -26.62 -18.23 -35.98
N LEU A 46 -25.77 -19.20 -36.33
CA LEU A 46 -24.95 -19.94 -35.37
C LEU A 46 -23.88 -19.04 -34.74
N ALA A 47 -23.23 -18.17 -35.51
CA ALA A 47 -22.26 -17.21 -35.02
C ALA A 47 -22.91 -16.23 -34.01
N SER A 48 -24.08 -15.68 -34.36
CA SER A 48 -24.84 -14.80 -33.47
C SER A 48 -25.30 -15.52 -32.19
N TYR A 49 -25.73 -16.77 -32.30
CA TYR A 49 -26.13 -17.58 -31.16
C TYR A 49 -24.93 -17.87 -30.23
N ASN A 50 -23.79 -18.29 -30.79
CA ASN A 50 -22.56 -18.53 -30.02
C ASN A 50 -22.08 -17.26 -29.34
N TYR A 51 -22.09 -16.12 -30.01
CA TYR A 51 -21.74 -14.82 -29.43
C TYR A 51 -22.65 -14.45 -28.25
N LYS A 52 -23.97 -14.73 -28.38
CA LYS A 52 -24.92 -14.52 -27.27
C LYS A 52 -24.60 -15.40 -26.08
N LEU A 53 -24.29 -16.69 -26.29
CA LEU A 53 -23.93 -17.61 -25.21
C LEU A 53 -22.63 -17.18 -24.52
N ASP A 54 -21.62 -16.82 -25.28
CA ASP A 54 -20.33 -16.33 -24.75
C ASP A 54 -20.51 -15.05 -23.92
N THR A 55 -21.31 -14.11 -24.42
CA THR A 55 -21.62 -12.87 -23.69
C THR A 55 -22.36 -13.15 -22.38
N GLN A 56 -23.30 -14.12 -22.36
CA GLN A 56 -24.00 -14.50 -21.13
C GLN A 56 -23.07 -15.19 -20.12
N ALA A 57 -22.16 -16.05 -20.58
CA ALA A 57 -21.16 -16.69 -19.75
C ALA A 57 -20.21 -15.65 -19.13
N ASP A 58 -19.80 -14.63 -19.91
CA ASP A 58 -18.98 -13.50 -19.46
C ASP A 58 -19.66 -12.70 -18.35
N TYR A 59 -20.95 -12.35 -18.53
CA TYR A 59 -21.71 -11.67 -17.48
C TYR A 59 -21.82 -12.49 -16.19
N LEU A 60 -21.94 -13.81 -16.30
CA LEU A 60 -21.97 -14.70 -15.13
C LEU A 60 -20.61 -14.74 -14.42
N ALA A 61 -19.51 -14.80 -15.17
CA ALA A 61 -18.18 -14.73 -14.59
C ALA A 61 -17.96 -13.40 -13.84
N LYS A 62 -18.38 -12.26 -14.42
CA LYS A 62 -18.36 -10.96 -13.76
C LYS A 62 -19.23 -10.91 -12.52
N ALA A 63 -20.43 -11.46 -12.59
CA ALA A 63 -21.33 -11.55 -11.43
C ALA A 63 -20.67 -12.36 -10.29
N GLY A 64 -19.96 -13.44 -10.61
CA GLY A 64 -19.22 -14.23 -9.63
C GLY A 64 -18.10 -13.45 -8.95
N ILE A 65 -17.35 -12.60 -9.67
CA ILE A 65 -16.36 -11.70 -9.05
C ILE A 65 -17.04 -10.74 -8.06
N GLN A 66 -18.15 -10.09 -8.47
CA GLN A 66 -18.85 -9.15 -7.59
C GLN A 66 -19.43 -9.84 -6.35
N GLN A 67 -20.00 -11.03 -6.54
CA GLN A 67 -20.51 -11.83 -5.42
C GLN A 67 -19.40 -12.25 -4.46
N ALA A 68 -18.21 -12.61 -4.99
CA ALA A 68 -17.04 -12.93 -4.18
C ALA A 68 -16.59 -11.72 -3.36
N VAL A 69 -16.49 -10.53 -3.95
CA VAL A 69 -16.15 -9.29 -3.22
C VAL A 69 -17.14 -9.05 -2.09
N ASN A 70 -18.43 -9.20 -2.34
CA ASN A 70 -19.46 -9.05 -1.31
C ASN A 70 -19.35 -10.11 -0.22
N TRP A 71 -19.01 -11.34 -0.59
CA TRP A 71 -18.78 -12.43 0.37
C TRP A 71 -17.58 -12.12 1.27
N PHE A 72 -16.45 -11.67 0.71
CA PHE A 72 -15.26 -11.27 1.48
C PHE A 72 -15.51 -10.03 2.37
N ARG A 73 -16.54 -9.23 2.10
CA ARG A 73 -17.00 -8.12 2.94
C ARG A 73 -17.95 -8.54 4.06
N SER A 74 -18.51 -9.73 3.96
CA SER A 74 -19.51 -10.23 4.90
C SER A 74 -18.85 -10.90 6.11
N GLN A 75 -19.65 -11.16 7.15
CA GLN A 75 -19.20 -11.90 8.34
C GLN A 75 -19.03 -13.42 8.08
N ARG A 76 -19.33 -13.91 6.87
CA ARG A 76 -19.04 -15.28 6.45
C ARG A 76 -17.54 -15.51 6.21
N TYR A 77 -16.83 -14.46 5.89
CA TYR A 77 -15.38 -14.48 5.80
C TYR A 77 -14.78 -14.01 7.13
N GLN A 78 -13.83 -14.78 7.67
CA GLN A 78 -13.02 -14.40 8.81
C GLN A 78 -11.56 -14.52 8.41
N PRO A 79 -10.82 -13.41 8.35
CA PRO A 79 -9.40 -13.45 8.08
C PRO A 79 -8.62 -14.08 9.23
N VAL A 80 -7.51 -14.69 8.92
CA VAL A 80 -6.57 -15.24 9.90
C VAL A 80 -6.01 -14.12 10.76
N THR A 81 -6.10 -14.24 12.08
CA THR A 81 -5.45 -13.27 12.98
C THR A 81 -3.93 -13.43 12.93
N GLN A 82 -3.20 -12.43 13.37
CA GLN A 82 -1.75 -12.48 13.36
C GLN A 82 -1.17 -13.65 14.17
N SER A 83 -1.68 -13.91 15.37
CA SER A 83 -1.23 -15.02 16.20
C SER A 83 -1.47 -16.37 15.51
N GLN A 84 -2.56 -16.49 14.76
CA GLN A 84 -2.87 -17.66 13.95
C GLN A 84 -1.99 -17.73 12.70
N ALA A 85 -1.70 -16.61 12.03
CA ALA A 85 -0.89 -16.59 10.82
C ALA A 85 0.53 -17.15 11.07
N ALA A 86 1.14 -16.83 12.19
CA ALA A 86 2.43 -17.39 12.59
C ALA A 86 2.41 -18.92 12.72
N THR A 87 1.25 -19.51 13.01
CA THR A 87 1.06 -20.96 13.13
C THR A 87 0.70 -21.59 11.80
N TYR A 88 -0.14 -20.93 11.00
CA TYR A 88 -0.75 -21.52 9.81
C TYR A 88 0.01 -21.27 8.53
N TYR A 89 0.67 -20.11 8.39
CA TYR A 89 1.21 -19.64 7.11
C TYR A 89 2.74 -19.59 7.09
N SER A 90 3.31 -19.95 5.95
CA SER A 90 4.66 -19.53 5.61
C SER A 90 4.62 -18.06 5.20
N VAL A 91 4.71 -17.17 6.16
CA VAL A 91 4.82 -15.74 5.86
C VAL A 91 6.27 -15.45 5.54
N SER A 92 6.59 -15.08 4.32
CA SER A 92 7.90 -14.51 4.03
C SER A 92 7.99 -13.18 4.79
N GLN A 93 9.04 -13.02 5.59
CA GLN A 93 9.25 -11.83 6.41
C GLN A 93 9.69 -10.62 5.57
N ASP A 94 9.59 -10.69 4.24
CA ASP A 94 10.16 -9.67 3.38
C ASP A 94 9.45 -8.31 3.45
N GLY A 95 8.34 -8.22 4.20
CA GLY A 95 7.65 -6.95 4.44
C GLY A 95 7.28 -6.16 3.18
N SER A 96 7.44 -6.77 2.02
CA SER A 96 7.12 -6.17 0.73
C SER A 96 5.61 -6.14 0.50
N ILE A 97 4.97 -5.33 1.30
CA ILE A 97 3.52 -5.12 1.37
C ILE A 97 2.93 -4.73 0.01
N PHE A 98 3.72 -4.08 -0.82
CA PHE A 98 3.25 -3.45 -2.06
C PHE A 98 3.90 -3.97 -3.34
N SER A 99 4.78 -4.94 -3.28
CA SER A 99 5.34 -5.59 -4.47
C SER A 99 4.47 -6.72 -5.02
N LEU A 100 3.18 -6.72 -4.71
CA LEU A 100 2.19 -7.67 -5.25
C LEU A 100 2.11 -7.68 -6.79
N TRP A 101 2.68 -6.69 -7.42
CA TRP A 101 2.74 -6.54 -8.87
C TRP A 101 3.96 -7.21 -9.50
N THR A 102 4.89 -7.73 -8.70
CA THR A 102 5.98 -8.53 -9.25
C THR A 102 5.42 -9.92 -9.59
N SER A 103 5.57 -10.33 -10.82
CA SER A 103 5.14 -11.62 -11.38
C SER A 103 5.72 -12.85 -10.64
N ASN A 104 6.51 -12.66 -9.59
CA ASN A 104 7.24 -13.67 -8.82
C ASN A 104 6.75 -13.82 -7.38
N ALA A 105 5.65 -13.17 -6.98
CA ALA A 105 5.08 -13.41 -5.66
C ALA A 105 4.57 -14.85 -5.58
N SER A 106 5.22 -15.68 -4.81
CA SER A 106 4.72 -17.04 -4.52
C SER A 106 3.50 -16.91 -3.64
N PRO A 107 2.37 -17.58 -3.96
CA PRO A 107 1.21 -17.61 -3.11
C PRO A 107 1.55 -18.11 -1.70
N VAL A 108 0.82 -17.62 -0.70
CA VAL A 108 0.98 -18.05 0.69
C VAL A 108 0.73 -19.55 0.80
N GLN A 109 1.64 -20.24 1.48
CA GLN A 109 1.51 -21.67 1.73
C GLN A 109 1.05 -21.95 3.16
N CYS A 110 0.22 -22.94 3.32
CA CYS A 110 -0.17 -23.42 4.64
C CYS A 110 0.90 -24.37 5.19
N ILE A 111 1.40 -24.11 6.40
CA ILE A 111 2.38 -24.95 7.08
C ILE A 111 1.75 -25.85 8.14
N SER A 112 0.60 -25.47 8.71
CA SER A 112 -0.09 -26.25 9.73
C SER A 112 -1.56 -25.83 9.84
N GLY A 113 -2.42 -26.65 10.44
CA GLY A 113 -3.81 -26.30 10.73
C GLY A 113 -4.76 -26.14 9.53
N CYS A 114 -4.32 -26.50 8.33
CA CYS A 114 -5.11 -26.51 7.11
C CYS A 114 -5.43 -27.96 6.67
N SER A 115 -6.37 -28.12 5.77
CA SER A 115 -6.74 -29.45 5.23
C SER A 115 -5.57 -30.16 4.53
N SER A 116 -4.64 -29.39 3.95
CA SER A 116 -3.38 -29.88 3.37
C SER A 116 -2.25 -28.89 3.66
N ASN A 117 -1.21 -29.37 4.33
CA ASN A 117 -0.02 -28.55 4.63
C ASN A 117 0.92 -28.47 3.41
N ASN A 118 1.80 -27.48 3.41
CA ASN A 118 2.78 -27.20 2.34
C ASN A 118 2.16 -26.98 0.95
N SER A 119 0.92 -26.51 0.91
CA SER A 119 0.22 -26.16 -0.32
C SER A 119 -0.29 -24.72 -0.27
N THR A 120 -0.46 -24.12 -1.44
CA THR A 120 -1.03 -22.79 -1.58
C THR A 120 -2.35 -22.67 -0.85
N VAL A 121 -2.50 -21.64 -0.03
CA VAL A 121 -3.76 -21.35 0.67
C VAL A 121 -4.83 -20.95 -0.33
N GLN A 122 -5.92 -21.69 -0.35
CA GLN A 122 -7.00 -21.50 -1.33
C GLN A 122 -8.39 -21.85 -0.79
N LEU A 123 -9.39 -21.19 -1.36
CA LEU A 123 -10.81 -21.50 -1.23
C LEU A 123 -11.29 -21.92 -2.62
N ILE A 124 -11.75 -23.16 -2.76
CA ILE A 124 -12.06 -23.73 -4.07
C ILE A 124 -13.57 -23.91 -4.22
N GLY A 125 -14.08 -23.30 -5.27
CA GLY A 125 -15.42 -23.47 -5.75
C GLY A 125 -15.54 -24.31 -7.03
N TYR A 126 -14.45 -24.47 -7.79
CA TYR A 126 -14.41 -25.28 -9.01
C TYR A 126 -12.99 -25.71 -9.37
N GLY A 127 -12.86 -26.66 -10.27
CA GLY A 127 -11.58 -27.22 -10.69
C GLY A 127 -11.12 -28.40 -9.84
N SER A 128 -9.86 -28.83 -10.04
CA SER A 128 -9.25 -29.90 -9.26
C SER A 128 -8.63 -29.33 -7.98
N GLY A 129 -8.90 -29.95 -6.85
CA GLY A 129 -8.34 -29.61 -5.55
C GLY A 129 -9.40 -29.45 -4.47
N SER A 130 -8.94 -29.23 -3.25
CA SER A 130 -9.78 -28.98 -2.08
C SER A 130 -9.40 -27.65 -1.47
N SER A 131 -10.37 -26.96 -0.87
CA SER A 131 -10.08 -25.82 -0.01
C SER A 131 -9.15 -26.26 1.11
N ASN A 132 -8.11 -25.47 1.37
CA ASN A 132 -7.20 -25.70 2.48
C ASN A 132 -7.00 -24.45 3.36
N TYR A 133 -7.95 -23.52 3.29
CA TYR A 133 -7.97 -22.40 4.23
C TYR A 133 -7.96 -22.93 5.66
N PRO A 134 -7.26 -22.29 6.61
CA PRO A 134 -7.24 -22.72 8.00
C PRO A 134 -8.63 -22.96 8.58
N ASN A 135 -8.72 -23.87 9.53
CA ASN A 135 -10.01 -24.28 10.13
C ASN A 135 -10.54 -23.19 11.08
N ILE A 136 -10.92 -22.06 10.49
CA ILE A 136 -11.51 -20.90 11.15
C ILE A 136 -13.00 -20.89 10.83
N ASN A 137 -13.81 -20.56 11.82
CA ASN A 137 -15.26 -20.46 11.67
C ASN A 137 -15.68 -19.01 11.37
N ASP A 138 -16.74 -18.87 10.57
CA ASP A 138 -17.45 -17.60 10.39
C ASP A 138 -18.19 -17.19 11.70
N ALA A 139 -18.83 -16.03 11.70
CA ALA A 139 -19.60 -15.55 12.84
C ALA A 139 -20.79 -16.45 13.22
N GLY A 140 -21.21 -17.34 12.32
CA GLY A 140 -22.25 -18.34 12.55
C GLY A 140 -21.74 -19.71 13.01
N GLY A 141 -20.42 -19.87 13.19
CA GLY A 141 -19.79 -21.13 13.62
C GLY A 141 -19.55 -22.13 12.48
N THR A 142 -19.74 -21.73 11.23
CA THR A 142 -19.44 -22.55 10.04
C THR A 142 -17.99 -22.33 9.61
N ALA A 143 -17.27 -23.39 9.25
CA ALA A 143 -15.92 -23.24 8.70
C ALA A 143 -15.94 -22.35 7.44
N VAL A 144 -15.04 -21.37 7.38
CA VAL A 144 -14.96 -20.40 6.28
C VAL A 144 -14.89 -21.09 4.90
N ALA A 145 -14.13 -22.18 4.80
CA ALA A 145 -14.04 -22.96 3.57
C ALA A 145 -15.40 -23.57 3.15
N THR A 146 -16.20 -24.04 4.11
CA THR A 146 -17.55 -24.55 3.86
C THR A 146 -18.49 -23.43 3.46
N ALA A 147 -18.47 -22.30 4.19
CA ALA A 147 -19.28 -21.14 3.86
C ALA A 147 -18.99 -20.59 2.45
N PHE A 148 -17.72 -20.61 2.04
CA PHE A 148 -17.34 -20.22 0.68
C PHE A 148 -17.93 -21.17 -0.38
N ALA A 149 -17.83 -22.48 -0.13
CA ALA A 149 -18.38 -23.48 -1.06
C ALA A 149 -19.91 -23.39 -1.17
N ASP A 150 -20.61 -23.17 -0.07
CA ASP A 150 -22.07 -23.05 -0.05
C ASP A 150 -22.57 -21.81 -0.82
N ASP A 151 -21.85 -20.70 -0.72
CA ASP A 151 -22.29 -19.41 -1.26
C ASP A 151 -21.77 -19.10 -2.67
N LEU A 152 -20.65 -19.72 -3.09
CA LEU A 152 -19.92 -19.32 -4.31
C LEU A 152 -19.61 -20.49 -5.28
N VAL A 153 -20.18 -21.67 -5.03
CA VAL A 153 -20.02 -22.84 -5.89
C VAL A 153 -21.31 -23.18 -6.59
N ASN A 154 -21.27 -23.29 -7.93
CA ASN A 154 -22.43 -23.64 -8.77
C ASN A 154 -23.66 -22.74 -8.49
N VAL A 155 -23.41 -21.47 -8.24
CA VAL A 155 -24.49 -20.52 -7.99
C VAL A 155 -25.35 -20.38 -9.23
N ARG A 156 -26.59 -20.75 -9.12
CA ARG A 156 -27.52 -20.69 -10.24
C ARG A 156 -28.13 -19.30 -10.38
N VAL A 157 -28.02 -18.76 -11.59
CA VAL A 157 -28.80 -17.63 -12.02
C VAL A 157 -29.98 -18.16 -12.81
N THR A 158 -31.18 -17.97 -12.27
CA THR A 158 -32.43 -18.51 -12.85
C THR A 158 -32.73 -17.87 -14.20
N GLY A 159 -32.63 -18.67 -15.23
CA GLY A 159 -33.24 -18.43 -16.54
C GLY A 159 -34.58 -19.19 -16.67
N ASP A 160 -35.10 -19.27 -17.89
CA ASP A 160 -36.20 -20.16 -18.21
C ASP A 160 -35.72 -21.62 -18.23
N ALA A 161 -36.66 -22.57 -18.39
CA ALA A 161 -36.35 -24.01 -18.39
C ALA A 161 -35.41 -24.45 -19.53
N ARG A 162 -35.12 -23.56 -20.51
CA ARG A 162 -34.28 -23.82 -21.70
C ARG A 162 -32.94 -23.09 -21.64
N ASN A 163 -32.82 -22.11 -20.75
CA ASN A 163 -31.62 -21.26 -20.61
C ASN A 163 -31.26 -21.18 -19.13
N SER A 164 -30.13 -21.73 -18.77
CA SER A 164 -29.64 -21.70 -17.39
C SER A 164 -28.18 -21.30 -17.34
N GLY A 165 -27.86 -20.52 -16.36
CA GLY A 165 -26.48 -20.11 -16.10
C GLY A 165 -26.07 -20.41 -14.68
N THR A 166 -24.79 -20.70 -14.52
CA THR A 166 -24.14 -20.85 -13.22
C THR A 166 -22.82 -20.11 -13.22
N PHE A 167 -22.37 -19.71 -12.04
CA PHE A 167 -20.97 -19.36 -11.84
C PHE A 167 -20.40 -20.12 -10.64
N SER A 168 -19.10 -20.28 -10.66
CA SER A 168 -18.34 -20.84 -9.54
C SER A 168 -17.07 -20.02 -9.34
N VAL A 169 -16.68 -19.81 -8.09
CA VAL A 169 -15.54 -18.98 -7.73
C VAL A 169 -14.46 -19.81 -7.07
N ARG A 170 -13.21 -19.44 -7.34
CA ARG A 170 -12.01 -19.90 -6.64
C ARG A 170 -11.23 -18.69 -6.15
N ALA A 171 -10.67 -18.77 -4.96
CA ALA A 171 -9.77 -17.75 -4.40
C ALA A 171 -8.44 -18.36 -4.00
N VAL A 172 -7.34 -17.67 -4.29
CA VAL A 172 -5.98 -18.06 -3.92
C VAL A 172 -5.36 -16.91 -3.12
N LEU A 173 -4.86 -17.20 -1.92
CA LEU A 173 -4.20 -16.20 -1.09
C LEU A 173 -2.81 -15.89 -1.66
N LEU A 174 -2.63 -14.67 -2.13
CA LEU A 174 -1.38 -14.19 -2.71
C LEU A 174 -0.44 -13.61 -1.65
N ASN A 175 -1.00 -12.93 -0.66
CA ASN A 175 -0.23 -12.29 0.40
C ASN A 175 -1.03 -12.20 1.68
N TYR A 176 -0.33 -12.30 2.79
CA TYR A 176 -0.83 -12.06 4.15
C TYR A 176 0.08 -11.09 4.86
N GLN A 177 -0.47 -10.07 5.46
CA GLN A 177 0.25 -9.14 6.32
C GLN A 177 -0.66 -8.56 7.38
N THR A 178 -0.08 -7.89 8.34
CA THR A 178 -0.83 -7.11 9.31
C THR A 178 -0.37 -5.66 9.27
N VAL A 179 -1.31 -4.76 9.50
CA VAL A 179 -1.06 -3.33 9.61
C VAL A 179 -1.53 -2.83 10.97
N ASN A 180 -0.89 -1.79 11.45
CA ASN A 180 -1.24 -1.17 12.73
C ASN A 180 -1.87 0.23 12.48
N PRO A 181 -3.14 0.29 12.06
CA PRO A 181 -3.81 1.55 11.77
C PRO A 181 -4.11 2.34 13.04
N SER A 182 -4.32 3.64 12.89
CA SER A 182 -4.72 4.54 14.00
C SER A 182 -6.22 4.41 14.33
N ILE A 183 -6.68 3.18 14.58
CA ILE A 183 -8.08 2.87 14.91
C ILE A 183 -8.14 1.90 16.09
N ALA A 184 -9.19 2.01 16.88
CA ALA A 184 -9.37 1.15 18.06
C ALA A 184 -9.82 -0.28 17.70
N THR A 185 -10.44 -0.47 16.52
CA THR A 185 -11.00 -1.75 16.11
C THR A 185 -10.84 -1.92 14.61
N CYS A 186 -10.36 -3.08 14.19
CA CYS A 186 -10.24 -3.42 12.78
C CYS A 186 -11.63 -3.44 12.10
N PRO A 187 -11.72 -3.00 10.83
CA PRO A 187 -12.98 -3.06 10.10
C PRO A 187 -13.49 -4.50 9.96
N SER A 188 -14.81 -4.66 9.91
CA SER A 188 -15.42 -5.94 9.54
C SER A 188 -14.88 -6.42 8.16
N PRO A 189 -14.62 -7.71 7.96
CA PRO A 189 -14.96 -8.84 8.85
C PRO A 189 -13.94 -9.15 9.95
N ALA A 190 -12.75 -8.57 9.92
CA ALA A 190 -11.67 -8.90 10.85
C ALA A 190 -12.08 -8.66 12.32
N GLY A 191 -12.60 -7.46 12.63
CA GLY A 191 -12.92 -7.09 14.01
C GLY A 191 -11.69 -7.09 14.94
N GLY A 192 -11.91 -6.82 16.20
CA GLY A 192 -10.84 -6.88 17.21
C GLY A 192 -9.92 -5.65 17.20
N ALA A 193 -8.98 -5.62 18.15
CA ALA A 193 -7.99 -4.57 18.22
C ALA A 193 -6.88 -4.76 17.15
N PRO A 194 -6.21 -3.69 16.71
CA PRO A 194 -5.02 -3.80 15.87
C PRO A 194 -3.98 -4.74 16.49
N PRO A 195 -3.19 -5.40 15.66
CA PRO A 195 -3.02 -5.18 14.23
C PRO A 195 -4.10 -5.85 13.37
N CYS A 196 -4.44 -5.18 12.29
CA CYS A 196 -5.46 -5.65 11.38
C CYS A 196 -4.85 -6.52 10.28
N PRO A 197 -5.42 -7.70 10.00
CA PRO A 197 -4.99 -8.52 8.89
C PRO A 197 -5.36 -7.86 7.57
N VAL A 198 -4.44 -7.90 6.63
CA VAL A 198 -4.62 -7.50 5.23
C VAL A 198 -4.27 -8.71 4.37
N GLU A 199 -5.28 -9.37 3.87
CA GLU A 199 -5.14 -10.51 2.99
C GLU A 199 -5.43 -10.11 1.55
N THR A 200 -4.53 -10.48 0.64
CA THR A 200 -4.69 -10.23 -0.79
C THR A 200 -5.03 -11.53 -1.48
N TRP A 201 -6.13 -11.53 -2.20
CA TRP A 201 -6.68 -12.69 -2.84
C TRP A 201 -6.75 -12.54 -4.37
N LEU A 202 -6.32 -13.56 -5.09
CA LEU A 202 -6.64 -13.73 -6.51
C LEU A 202 -7.96 -14.49 -6.60
N ILE A 203 -8.98 -13.81 -7.06
CA ILE A 203 -10.28 -14.40 -7.33
C ILE A 203 -10.34 -14.81 -8.79
N THR A 204 -10.78 -16.02 -9.06
CA THR A 204 -11.07 -16.51 -10.41
C THR A 204 -12.52 -16.97 -10.42
N SER A 205 -13.31 -16.45 -11.34
CA SER A 205 -14.72 -16.82 -11.51
C SER A 205 -14.95 -17.46 -12.87
N LEU A 206 -15.56 -18.63 -12.87
CA LEU A 206 -15.98 -19.35 -14.07
C LEU A 206 -17.48 -19.21 -14.25
N GLY A 207 -17.89 -18.48 -15.27
CA GLY A 207 -19.28 -18.39 -15.72
C GLY A 207 -19.59 -19.46 -16.76
N SER A 208 -20.72 -20.11 -16.65
CA SER A 208 -21.20 -21.10 -17.60
C SER A 208 -22.65 -20.82 -17.96
N TRP A 209 -22.95 -20.72 -19.23
CA TRP A 209 -24.29 -20.51 -19.74
C TRP A 209 -24.67 -21.61 -20.74
N THR A 210 -25.77 -22.32 -20.47
CA THR A 210 -26.32 -23.32 -21.36
C THR A 210 -27.62 -22.80 -21.96
N GLY A 211 -27.68 -22.80 -23.29
CA GLY A 211 -28.84 -22.37 -24.06
C GLY A 211 -29.33 -23.46 -25.01
N GLY A 212 -30.61 -23.42 -25.36
CA GLY A 212 -31.25 -24.39 -26.27
C GLY A 212 -31.94 -25.55 -25.55
N SER A 213 -32.44 -26.49 -26.31
CA SER A 213 -33.16 -27.67 -25.78
C SER A 213 -32.79 -28.94 -26.55
N GLY A 214 -32.63 -30.04 -25.81
CA GLY A 214 -32.34 -31.35 -26.37
C GLY A 214 -31.01 -31.40 -27.14
N GLN A 215 -31.02 -31.98 -28.33
CA GLN A 215 -29.82 -32.16 -29.16
C GLN A 215 -29.19 -30.85 -29.71
N THR A 216 -29.86 -29.71 -29.51
CA THR A 216 -29.37 -28.37 -29.94
C THR A 216 -28.90 -27.53 -28.77
N SER A 217 -28.75 -28.09 -27.58
CA SER A 217 -28.19 -27.35 -26.45
C SER A 217 -26.71 -27.14 -26.63
N ALA A 218 -26.27 -25.92 -26.38
CA ALA A 218 -24.85 -25.54 -26.40
C ALA A 218 -24.49 -24.83 -25.07
N THR A 219 -23.27 -25.04 -24.60
CA THR A 219 -22.76 -24.40 -23.38
C THR A 219 -21.55 -23.57 -23.74
N ALA A 220 -21.55 -22.33 -23.31
CA ALA A 220 -20.39 -21.46 -23.33
C ALA A 220 -19.85 -21.25 -21.93
N THR A 221 -18.54 -21.08 -21.80
CA THR A 221 -17.85 -20.79 -20.55
C THR A 221 -16.93 -19.58 -20.71
N ALA A 222 -16.86 -18.75 -19.69
CA ALA A 222 -15.94 -17.61 -19.62
C ALA A 222 -15.27 -17.56 -18.24
N GLU A 223 -14.00 -17.16 -18.22
CA GLU A 223 -13.24 -16.99 -16.98
C GLU A 223 -12.82 -15.53 -16.81
N GLU A 224 -13.10 -15.00 -15.65
CA GLU A 224 -12.67 -13.67 -15.23
C GLU A 224 -11.82 -13.74 -13.96
N ARG A 225 -10.83 -12.87 -13.84
CA ARG A 225 -9.93 -12.81 -12.70
C ARG A 225 -9.87 -11.42 -12.11
N ALA A 226 -9.79 -11.34 -10.79
CA ALA A 226 -9.60 -10.09 -10.07
C ALA A 226 -8.67 -10.30 -8.88
N ILE A 227 -7.85 -9.32 -8.58
CA ILE A 227 -7.12 -9.24 -7.32
C ILE A 227 -7.92 -8.34 -6.39
N ILE A 228 -8.21 -8.84 -5.19
CA ILE A 228 -8.92 -8.11 -4.15
C ILE A 228 -8.09 -8.03 -2.88
N GLN A 229 -8.20 -6.93 -2.16
CA GLN A 229 -7.61 -6.74 -0.84
C GLN A 229 -8.39 -5.67 -0.06
N PRO A 230 -8.27 -5.60 1.28
CA PRO A 230 -8.72 -4.44 2.04
C PRO A 230 -7.98 -3.19 1.57
N ILE A 231 -8.70 -2.11 1.32
CA ILE A 231 -8.06 -0.82 1.01
C ILE A 231 -7.34 -0.37 2.27
N TYR A 232 -6.03 -0.24 2.18
CA TYR A 232 -5.23 0.33 3.26
C TYR A 232 -4.53 1.60 2.76
N THR A 233 -4.73 2.69 3.51
CA THR A 233 -4.07 3.96 3.23
C THR A 233 -3.16 4.27 4.42
N PRO A 234 -1.85 4.05 4.31
CA PRO A 234 -0.91 4.31 5.40
C PRO A 234 -0.82 5.81 5.69
N THR A 235 -0.63 6.18 6.94
CA THR A 235 -0.32 7.56 7.29
C THR A 235 1.02 7.96 6.68
N TRP A 236 2.02 7.10 6.76
CA TRP A 236 3.40 7.37 6.35
C TRP A 236 3.76 6.73 5.01
N GLY A 237 2.84 6.76 4.04
CA GLY A 237 3.00 6.07 2.75
C GLY A 237 3.91 6.76 1.73
N ASN A 238 4.52 7.90 2.07
CA ASN A 238 5.45 8.64 1.23
C ASN A 238 6.71 9.00 2.02
N ALA A 239 7.84 9.09 1.35
CA ALA A 239 9.06 9.64 1.94
C ALA A 239 8.87 11.11 2.33
N LEU A 240 8.33 11.91 1.40
CA LEU A 240 8.01 13.32 1.60
C LEU A 240 6.59 13.61 1.10
N TYR A 241 5.78 14.28 1.92
CA TYR A 241 4.43 14.71 1.50
C TYR A 241 4.09 16.12 1.97
N GLY A 242 3.86 17.02 1.00
CA GLY A 242 3.41 18.40 1.26
C GLY A 242 1.89 18.53 1.25
N TYR A 243 1.27 18.97 2.34
CA TYR A 243 -0.17 19.28 2.32
C TYR A 243 -0.50 20.50 1.44
N CYS A 244 0.48 21.29 1.10
CA CYS A 244 0.42 22.40 0.15
C CYS A 244 1.34 22.11 -1.04
N SER A 245 2.67 22.12 -0.85
CA SER A 245 3.64 21.99 -1.93
C SER A 245 4.89 21.20 -1.53
N LEU A 246 5.56 20.66 -2.54
CA LEU A 246 6.88 20.03 -2.38
C LEU A 246 7.83 20.61 -3.43
N THR A 247 9.01 21.07 -2.97
CA THR A 247 10.11 21.47 -3.84
C THR A 247 11.35 20.71 -3.45
N MET A 248 11.93 19.99 -4.39
CA MET A 248 13.25 19.37 -4.26
C MET A 248 14.16 19.98 -5.31
N ASP A 249 15.21 20.66 -4.86
CA ASP A 249 16.14 21.35 -5.76
C ASP A 249 17.53 21.38 -5.14
N GLY A 250 18.55 21.09 -5.94
CA GLY A 250 19.91 21.09 -5.42
C GLY A 250 20.96 20.78 -6.48
N SER A 251 22.20 21.07 -6.15
CA SER A 251 23.33 20.87 -7.05
C SER A 251 23.77 19.41 -7.22
N SER A 252 23.56 18.59 -6.21
CA SER A 252 23.82 17.14 -6.22
C SER A 252 23.34 16.48 -4.92
N GLY A 253 22.91 15.22 -4.98
CA GLY A 253 22.59 14.42 -3.79
C GLY A 253 21.21 14.69 -3.18
N VAL A 254 20.35 15.47 -3.83
CA VAL A 254 18.93 15.53 -3.46
C VAL A 254 18.23 14.34 -4.09
N CYS A 255 17.85 13.38 -3.28
CA CYS A 255 17.22 12.17 -3.77
C CYS A 255 16.37 11.50 -2.70
N THR A 256 15.45 10.67 -3.15
CA THR A 256 14.76 9.71 -2.28
C THR A 256 15.01 8.29 -2.79
N ASP A 257 15.26 7.37 -1.88
CA ASP A 257 15.24 5.94 -2.13
C ASP A 257 14.63 5.22 -0.94
N SER A 258 14.51 3.91 -1.01
CA SER A 258 13.92 3.13 0.07
C SER A 258 14.80 1.96 0.48
N PHE A 259 14.49 1.42 1.65
CA PHE A 259 15.04 0.19 2.17
C PHE A 259 13.97 -0.53 2.99
N ASN A 260 14.27 -1.74 3.41
CA ASN A 260 13.38 -2.49 4.27
C ASN A 260 14.10 -2.84 5.59
N SER A 261 13.72 -2.20 6.67
CA SER A 261 14.32 -2.40 7.99
C SER A 261 14.19 -3.82 8.54
N ALA A 262 13.25 -4.62 8.02
CA ALA A 262 13.17 -6.05 8.36
C ALA A 262 14.44 -6.83 7.95
N PHE A 263 15.20 -6.33 6.99
CA PHE A 263 16.46 -6.93 6.53
C PHE A 263 17.72 -6.21 7.07
N GLY A 264 17.54 -5.14 7.83
CA GLY A 264 18.63 -4.37 8.44
C GLY A 264 18.63 -2.90 8.05
N GLN A 265 19.69 -2.23 8.48
CA GLN A 265 19.84 -0.79 8.27
C GLN A 265 20.07 -0.43 6.80
N TYR A 266 19.74 0.81 6.44
CA TYR A 266 20.09 1.39 5.15
C TYR A 266 21.60 1.27 4.89
N GLY A 267 21.98 0.83 3.70
CA GLY A 267 23.38 0.69 3.31
C GLY A 267 24.23 -0.21 4.23
N GLY A 268 23.60 -1.18 4.94
CA GLY A 268 24.26 -2.02 5.91
C GLY A 268 24.80 -1.27 7.13
N GLY A 269 24.24 -0.10 7.44
CA GLY A 269 24.69 0.74 8.54
C GLY A 269 25.91 1.62 8.23
N ASN A 270 26.28 1.75 6.97
CA ASN A 270 27.43 2.55 6.56
C ASN A 270 27.05 4.02 6.35
N LYS A 271 27.47 4.90 7.24
CA LYS A 271 27.21 6.35 7.18
C LYS A 271 27.67 7.01 5.89
N SER A 272 28.77 6.56 5.29
CA SER A 272 29.25 7.12 4.04
C SER A 272 28.34 6.79 2.87
N VAL A 273 27.68 5.63 2.92
CA VAL A 273 26.65 5.24 1.95
C VAL A 273 25.40 6.10 2.16
N ALA A 274 24.89 6.16 3.39
CA ALA A 274 23.68 6.89 3.71
C ALA A 274 23.78 8.42 3.49
N SER A 275 24.96 9.01 3.62
CA SER A 275 25.18 10.43 3.36
C SER A 275 25.59 10.75 1.91
N GLY A 276 25.72 9.73 1.07
CA GLY A 276 26.00 9.88 -0.36
C GLY A 276 24.74 10.13 -1.19
N ALA A 277 24.88 10.16 -2.50
CA ALA A 277 23.73 10.07 -3.39
C ALA A 277 23.06 8.71 -3.22
N CYS A 278 21.74 8.64 -3.42
CA CYS A 278 21.00 7.40 -3.38
C CYS A 278 21.61 6.37 -4.35
N ASP A 279 21.94 5.19 -3.86
CA ASP A 279 22.70 4.17 -4.59
C ASP A 279 22.05 2.79 -4.43
N SER A 280 21.32 2.37 -5.46
CA SER A 280 20.62 1.08 -5.53
C SER A 280 21.51 -0.14 -5.43
N ASN A 281 22.82 0.02 -5.64
CA ASN A 281 23.78 -1.09 -5.55
C ASN A 281 24.25 -1.36 -4.12
N SER A 282 23.87 -0.50 -3.17
CA SER A 282 24.25 -0.66 -1.77
C SER A 282 23.36 -1.70 -1.07
N THR A 283 23.92 -2.28 0.01
CA THR A 283 23.20 -3.29 0.80
C THR A 283 21.88 -2.75 1.33
N ASN A 284 20.80 -3.50 1.14
CA ASN A 284 19.44 -3.19 1.60
C ASN A 284 18.88 -1.87 1.05
N VAL A 285 19.32 -1.40 -0.09
CA VAL A 285 18.77 -0.25 -0.80
C VAL A 285 17.85 -0.73 -1.92
N ILE A 286 16.73 -0.05 -2.11
CA ILE A 286 15.69 -0.40 -3.08
C ILE A 286 15.32 0.86 -3.88
N ASP A 287 15.39 0.78 -5.23
CA ASP A 287 15.03 1.88 -6.13
C ASP A 287 13.52 1.97 -6.40
N SER A 288 12.72 1.76 -5.38
CA SER A 288 11.27 1.87 -5.50
C SER A 288 10.63 2.07 -4.13
N GLY A 289 9.45 2.64 -4.11
CA GLY A 289 8.66 2.78 -2.88
C GLY A 289 8.92 4.07 -2.08
N ALA A 290 10.00 4.82 -2.34
CA ALA A 290 10.25 6.12 -1.74
C ALA A 290 9.51 7.24 -2.48
N GLY A 291 8.21 7.09 -2.62
CA GLY A 291 7.37 8.08 -3.30
C GLY A 291 7.34 9.42 -2.59
N VAL A 292 7.13 10.46 -3.37
CA VAL A 292 6.92 11.82 -2.86
C VAL A 292 5.61 12.40 -3.39
N GLY A 293 5.07 13.40 -2.71
CA GLY A 293 3.84 14.01 -3.21
C GLY A 293 3.48 15.33 -2.56
N ALA A 294 2.47 15.96 -3.13
CA ALA A 294 1.81 17.11 -2.52
C ALA A 294 0.34 17.19 -2.94
N ASN A 295 -0.48 17.85 -2.12
CA ASN A 295 -1.85 18.20 -2.51
C ASN A 295 -1.89 19.25 -3.64
N GLY A 296 -0.86 20.09 -3.74
CA GLY A 296 -0.69 21.12 -4.77
C GLY A 296 0.46 20.81 -5.72
N GLY A 297 1.36 21.79 -5.92
CA GLY A 297 2.48 21.63 -6.84
C GLY A 297 3.63 20.79 -6.30
N VAL A 298 4.20 19.95 -7.17
CA VAL A 298 5.48 19.25 -6.94
C VAL A 298 6.49 19.75 -7.94
N THR A 299 7.60 20.29 -7.45
CA THR A 299 8.70 20.80 -8.28
C THR A 299 9.98 20.00 -8.02
N LEU A 300 10.54 19.42 -9.06
CA LEU A 300 11.84 18.74 -9.01
C LEU A 300 12.86 19.49 -9.85
N GLY A 301 13.98 19.85 -9.25
CA GLY A 301 15.13 20.46 -9.92
C GLY A 301 15.90 19.47 -10.81
N THR A 302 16.98 19.96 -11.43
CA THR A 302 17.69 19.24 -12.50
C THR A 302 18.50 18.03 -12.05
N ASN A 303 18.92 17.96 -10.81
CA ASN A 303 19.77 16.86 -10.30
C ASN A 303 19.08 16.06 -9.18
N VAL A 304 17.77 16.03 -9.22
CA VAL A 304 16.95 15.32 -8.24
C VAL A 304 16.61 13.94 -8.78
N THR A 305 16.63 12.93 -7.91
CA THR A 305 16.13 11.58 -8.21
C THR A 305 15.10 11.13 -7.18
N VAL A 306 13.95 10.66 -7.64
CA VAL A 306 12.90 10.08 -6.81
C VAL A 306 12.75 8.62 -7.15
N ALA A 307 13.16 7.72 -6.24
CA ALA A 307 13.00 6.28 -6.39
C ALA A 307 11.60 5.82 -5.93
N GLY A 308 10.59 6.27 -6.62
CA GLY A 308 9.19 5.97 -6.33
C GLY A 308 8.27 6.83 -7.19
N ASN A 309 6.99 6.81 -6.87
CA ASN A 309 6.00 7.62 -7.58
C ASN A 309 6.01 9.07 -7.10
N VAL A 310 5.68 9.99 -8.01
CA VAL A 310 5.36 11.38 -7.66
C VAL A 310 3.84 11.55 -7.69
N THR A 311 3.25 11.83 -6.54
CA THR A 311 1.80 12.04 -6.42
C THR A 311 1.48 13.52 -6.39
N VAL A 312 0.64 13.97 -7.33
CA VAL A 312 0.11 15.33 -7.36
C VAL A 312 -1.36 15.29 -7.01
N GLY A 313 -1.72 15.91 -5.89
CA GLY A 313 -3.10 15.95 -5.44
C GLY A 313 -3.95 16.94 -6.26
N THR A 314 -5.26 16.79 -6.14
CA THR A 314 -6.25 17.68 -6.76
C THR A 314 -7.08 18.36 -5.67
N GLY A 315 -7.36 19.65 -5.83
CA GLY A 315 -8.22 20.39 -4.89
C GLY A 315 -7.51 21.21 -3.82
N ALA A 316 -6.18 21.32 -3.88
CA ALA A 316 -5.45 22.26 -3.04
C ALA A 316 -5.76 23.73 -3.41
N PRO A 317 -5.61 24.68 -2.45
CA PRO A 317 -5.67 26.10 -2.75
C PRO A 317 -4.67 26.51 -3.84
N ALA A 318 -5.02 27.47 -4.68
CA ALA A 318 -4.17 27.95 -5.77
C ALA A 318 -2.78 28.46 -5.29
N SER A 319 -2.70 28.95 -4.05
CA SER A 319 -1.44 29.36 -3.41
C SER A 319 -0.43 28.22 -3.22
N CYS A 320 -0.88 26.97 -3.27
CA CYS A 320 -0.03 25.78 -3.15
C CYS A 320 0.60 25.34 -4.47
N GLY A 321 0.34 26.07 -5.57
CA GLY A 321 0.71 25.63 -6.90
C GLY A 321 -0.15 24.47 -7.39
N THR A 322 0.07 24.03 -8.61
CA THR A 322 -0.66 22.91 -9.22
C THR A 322 0.26 22.12 -10.15
N GLY A 323 0.05 20.84 -10.21
CA GLY A 323 0.70 19.98 -11.18
C GLY A 323 2.16 19.63 -10.83
N PHE A 324 2.77 18.89 -11.73
CA PHE A 324 4.16 18.48 -11.66
C PHE A 324 5.03 19.39 -12.53
N SER A 325 6.15 19.84 -11.99
CA SER A 325 7.19 20.59 -12.70
C SER A 325 8.53 19.90 -12.48
N GLY A 326 9.17 19.45 -13.52
CA GLY A 326 10.46 18.75 -13.46
C GLY A 326 10.67 17.81 -14.64
N SER A 327 11.80 17.10 -14.64
CA SER A 327 12.07 16.07 -15.65
C SER A 327 11.42 14.73 -15.26
N ALA A 328 10.72 14.12 -16.20
CA ALA A 328 10.18 12.77 -15.97
C ALA A 328 11.30 11.74 -15.74
N SER A 329 12.51 11.96 -16.26
CA SER A 329 13.67 11.09 -16.03
C SER A 329 14.21 11.15 -14.60
N SER A 330 13.80 12.14 -13.82
CA SER A 330 14.11 12.24 -12.39
C SER A 330 13.21 11.34 -11.52
N VAL A 331 12.18 10.75 -12.10
CA VAL A 331 11.22 9.89 -11.38
C VAL A 331 11.39 8.47 -11.89
N LEU A 332 11.83 7.56 -11.02
CA LEU A 332 12.00 6.14 -11.37
C LEU A 332 10.66 5.39 -11.40
N GLY A 333 9.65 5.92 -10.73
CA GLY A 333 8.25 5.45 -10.80
C GLY A 333 7.43 6.26 -11.80
N GLU A 334 6.20 6.54 -11.46
CA GLU A 334 5.23 7.27 -12.29
C GLU A 334 4.82 8.59 -11.63
N VAL A 335 4.45 9.58 -12.46
CA VAL A 335 3.77 10.78 -11.99
C VAL A 335 2.27 10.51 -12.06
N VAL A 336 1.62 10.48 -10.89
CA VAL A 336 0.21 10.11 -10.76
C VAL A 336 -0.60 11.24 -10.12
N ASN A 337 -1.86 11.36 -10.51
CA ASN A 337 -2.80 12.22 -9.81
C ASN A 337 -3.39 11.48 -8.61
N GLY A 338 -3.33 12.10 -7.45
CA GLY A 338 -3.87 11.55 -6.21
C GLY A 338 -5.06 12.34 -5.67
N PRO A 339 -5.78 11.79 -4.70
CA PRO A 339 -6.81 12.53 -3.98
C PRO A 339 -6.18 13.62 -3.11
N TYR A 340 -6.99 14.58 -2.70
CA TYR A 340 -6.62 15.53 -1.65
C TYR A 340 -6.50 14.81 -0.30
N ASN A 341 -5.35 14.95 0.36
CA ASN A 341 -5.14 14.45 1.71
C ASN A 341 -5.26 15.59 2.71
N ALA A 342 -6.26 15.52 3.56
CA ALA A 342 -6.41 16.53 4.61
C ALA A 342 -5.24 16.46 5.61
N PRO A 343 -4.67 17.60 6.01
CA PRO A 343 -3.65 17.60 7.05
C PRO A 343 -4.24 17.07 8.37
N PRO A 344 -3.48 16.27 9.14
CA PRO A 344 -3.92 15.79 10.43
C PRO A 344 -4.02 16.92 11.45
N ALA A 345 -4.75 16.67 12.53
CA ALA A 345 -4.82 17.60 13.64
C ALA A 345 -3.44 17.75 14.31
N VAL A 346 -3.12 18.97 14.70
CA VAL A 346 -1.92 19.25 15.50
C VAL A 346 -2.11 18.79 16.94
N PRO A 347 -1.02 18.46 17.66
CA PRO A 347 -1.10 18.15 19.09
C PRO A 347 -1.63 19.34 19.88
N THR A 348 -2.43 19.04 20.90
CA THR A 348 -2.94 20.03 21.84
C THR A 348 -2.04 20.09 23.07
N PHE A 349 -1.78 21.31 23.54
CA PHE A 349 -1.01 21.56 24.74
C PHE A 349 -1.94 22.04 25.84
N ARG A 350 -1.62 21.71 27.08
CA ARG A 350 -2.44 22.22 28.20
C ARG A 350 -2.30 23.73 28.35
N SER A 351 -3.29 24.33 28.99
CA SER A 351 -3.26 25.77 29.28
C SER A 351 -2.07 26.12 30.18
N GLY A 352 -1.34 27.14 29.77
CA GLY A 352 -0.15 27.61 30.49
C GLY A 352 1.14 26.89 30.19
N PHE A 353 1.16 25.91 29.29
CA PHE A 353 2.42 25.35 28.78
C PHE A 353 3.16 26.40 27.93
N PRO A 354 4.51 26.56 28.05
CA PRO A 354 5.44 25.73 28.80
C PRO A 354 5.57 26.09 30.31
N GLY A 355 5.06 27.20 30.79
CA GLY A 355 5.06 27.58 32.20
C GLY A 355 6.42 27.44 32.89
N SER A 356 6.48 26.62 33.95
CA SER A 356 7.70 26.32 34.72
C SER A 356 8.43 25.04 34.27
N ALA A 357 8.10 24.49 33.10
CA ALA A 357 8.77 23.30 32.59
C ALA A 357 10.28 23.54 32.42
N PRO A 358 11.14 22.53 32.66
CA PRO A 358 12.59 22.69 32.58
C PRO A 358 13.09 22.97 31.17
N SER A 359 14.23 23.67 31.07
CA SER A 359 14.96 23.87 29.83
C SER A 359 16.27 23.10 29.85
N TYR A 360 16.64 22.54 28.72
CA TYR A 360 17.92 21.87 28.51
C TYR A 360 18.78 22.72 27.55
N SER A 361 19.98 23.09 27.96
CA SER A 361 20.87 23.99 27.21
C SER A 361 22.24 23.34 26.93
N SER A 362 23.04 24.00 26.13
CA SER A 362 24.39 23.56 25.74
C SER A 362 25.37 23.32 26.90
N SER A 363 25.10 23.82 28.08
CA SER A 363 25.91 23.58 29.28
C SER A 363 25.64 22.25 29.99
N GLN A 364 24.67 21.52 29.54
CA GLN A 364 24.26 20.24 30.14
C GLN A 364 24.68 19.08 29.24
N THR A 365 25.65 18.28 29.71
CA THR A 365 26.03 17.02 29.08
C THR A 365 25.31 15.91 29.83
N LEU A 366 24.36 15.24 29.17
CA LEU A 366 23.68 14.11 29.77
C LEU A 366 24.49 12.85 29.47
N PRO A 367 24.86 12.03 30.48
CA PRO A 367 25.50 10.77 30.23
C PRO A 367 24.54 9.84 29.51
N ILE A 368 25.05 9.12 28.53
CA ILE A 368 24.32 8.02 27.91
C ILE A 368 24.18 6.96 29.00
N ALA A 369 22.96 6.64 29.39
CA ALA A 369 22.73 5.58 30.36
C ALA A 369 23.22 4.25 29.79
N SER A 370 24.32 3.75 30.31
CA SER A 370 24.80 2.40 29.95
C SER A 370 23.74 1.39 30.37
N GLY A 371 23.14 0.69 29.41
CA GLY A 371 22.17 -0.35 29.64
C GLY A 371 20.70 0.02 29.40
N SER A 372 20.37 1.25 29.03
CA SER A 372 19.03 1.54 28.50
C SER A 372 18.90 0.88 27.11
N GLY A 373 17.88 0.07 26.93
CA GLY A 373 17.71 -0.73 25.71
C GLY A 373 17.72 0.16 24.47
N THR A 374 18.77 0.08 23.69
CA THR A 374 18.80 0.62 22.35
C THR A 374 17.87 -0.22 21.50
N VAL A 375 17.01 0.41 20.72
CA VAL A 375 16.28 -0.29 19.66
C VAL A 375 17.31 -0.76 18.64
N ALA A 376 17.58 -2.06 18.62
CA ALA A 376 18.59 -2.63 17.73
C ALA A 376 17.96 -3.00 16.38
N TRP A 377 18.65 -2.74 15.28
CA TRP A 377 18.34 -3.30 13.98
C TRP A 377 18.71 -4.79 13.92
N PRO A 378 17.95 -5.65 13.32
CA PRO A 378 16.58 -5.61 12.80
C PRO A 378 15.53 -6.07 13.82
N SER A 379 15.69 -5.69 15.09
CA SER A 379 14.90 -6.21 16.21
C SER A 379 13.52 -5.56 16.37
N MET A 380 13.08 -4.74 15.42
CA MET A 380 11.67 -4.43 15.33
C MET A 380 10.93 -5.74 15.14
N PRO A 381 10.11 -6.16 16.10
CA PRO A 381 9.31 -7.35 15.88
C PRO A 381 8.49 -7.14 14.61
N PRO A 382 8.39 -8.14 13.72
CA PRO A 382 7.37 -8.09 12.69
C PRO A 382 6.08 -7.77 13.42
N PHE A 383 5.47 -6.62 13.11
CA PHE A 383 4.24 -6.17 13.78
C PHE A 383 3.26 -7.30 13.97
N PRO A 384 2.72 -7.43 15.18
CA PRO A 384 3.25 -7.14 16.49
C PRO A 384 3.67 -8.43 17.20
N GLY A 385 4.79 -8.43 17.82
CA GLY A 385 5.01 -9.37 18.92
C GLY A 385 4.00 -9.12 20.04
N THR A 386 3.74 -10.10 20.84
CA THR A 386 2.94 -10.00 22.06
C THR A 386 3.38 -8.76 22.85
N LEU A 387 2.47 -7.81 23.00
CA LEU A 387 2.68 -6.63 23.81
C LEU A 387 3.02 -7.10 25.22
N SER A 388 4.27 -6.99 25.63
CA SER A 388 4.60 -7.09 27.04
C SER A 388 4.01 -5.87 27.74
N SER A 389 3.42 -6.07 28.90
CA SER A 389 2.87 -4.98 29.70
C SER A 389 3.86 -3.82 29.76
N PRO A 390 3.40 -2.56 29.60
CA PRO A 390 4.28 -1.40 29.62
C PRO A 390 5.10 -1.44 30.90
N ALA A 391 6.39 -1.12 30.78
CA ALA A 391 7.25 -1.02 31.94
C ALA A 391 6.61 -0.02 32.92
N THR A 392 6.27 -0.48 34.11
CA THR A 392 5.60 0.32 35.12
C THR A 392 6.50 1.41 35.75
N THR A 393 7.73 1.51 35.31
CA THR A 393 8.69 2.50 35.78
C THR A 393 8.74 3.67 34.79
N THR A 394 8.29 4.81 35.23
CA THR A 394 8.42 6.10 34.57
C THR A 394 9.90 6.35 34.22
N PRO A 395 10.31 6.46 32.96
CA PRO A 395 11.69 6.70 32.62
C PRO A 395 12.09 8.11 33.09
N PRO A 396 13.16 8.27 33.89
CA PRO A 396 13.61 9.59 34.27
C PRO A 396 14.34 10.27 33.11
N ILE A 397 14.19 11.59 32.97
CA ILE A 397 15.19 12.40 32.28
C ILE A 397 16.35 12.57 33.27
N LEU A 398 17.56 12.27 32.83
CA LEU A 398 18.74 12.34 33.69
C LEU A 398 19.49 13.66 33.47
N ASP A 399 20.01 14.28 34.55
CA ASP A 399 20.91 15.41 34.46
C ASP A 399 22.32 14.97 33.99
N SER A 400 23.21 15.97 33.80
CA SER A 400 24.60 15.72 33.38
C SER A 400 25.42 14.87 34.35
N LYS A 401 24.93 14.60 35.55
CA LYS A 401 25.55 13.75 36.58
C LYS A 401 24.91 12.38 36.69
N GLY A 402 23.90 12.09 35.85
CA GLY A 402 23.15 10.84 35.91
C GLY A 402 22.08 10.81 36.99
N ASN A 403 21.77 11.93 37.66
CA ASN A 403 20.68 11.98 38.62
C ASN A 403 19.36 12.17 37.90
N ALA A 404 18.31 11.50 38.36
CA ALA A 404 16.97 11.76 37.84
C ALA A 404 16.63 13.24 38.09
N VAL A 405 16.40 13.97 36.99
CA VAL A 405 15.85 15.32 37.11
C VAL A 405 14.46 15.18 37.69
N THR A 406 14.19 15.95 38.73
CA THR A 406 12.85 16.07 39.30
C THR A 406 11.85 16.24 38.19
N SER A 407 10.94 15.31 38.10
CA SER A 407 9.96 15.10 37.03
C SER A 407 9.74 16.33 36.15
N PRO A 408 9.95 16.27 34.83
CA PRO A 408 9.66 17.38 33.94
C PRO A 408 8.15 17.58 33.81
N CYS A 409 7.49 17.75 34.92
CA CYS A 409 6.06 17.81 35.03
C CYS A 409 5.66 19.06 35.76
N MET A 410 4.72 19.80 35.21
CA MET A 410 4.10 20.93 35.90
C MET A 410 3.02 20.49 36.91
N ASP A 411 2.62 19.24 36.89
CA ASP A 411 1.69 18.65 37.85
C ASP A 411 2.14 17.24 38.31
N SER A 412 1.53 16.73 39.33
CA SER A 412 1.88 15.43 39.91
C SER A 412 1.39 14.22 39.10
N THR A 413 0.72 14.42 37.96
CA THR A 413 0.07 13.35 37.17
C THR A 413 0.87 12.93 35.98
N CYS A 414 1.89 13.70 35.59
CA CYS A 414 2.73 13.49 34.44
C CYS A 414 3.51 12.17 34.55
N ASN A 415 3.32 11.31 33.59
CA ASN A 415 3.88 9.96 33.57
C ASN A 415 4.38 9.50 32.19
N GLY A 416 4.45 10.43 31.20
CA GLY A 416 4.90 10.13 29.85
C GLY A 416 3.86 9.43 28.98
N THR A 417 2.61 9.31 29.42
CA THR A 417 1.52 8.83 28.57
C THR A 417 0.99 9.96 27.69
N GLN A 418 0.22 9.63 26.65
CA GLN A 418 -0.41 10.63 25.78
C GLN A 418 -1.29 11.61 26.56
N ALA A 419 -2.01 11.14 27.57
CA ALA A 419 -2.87 11.98 28.42
C ALA A 419 -2.08 12.84 29.41
N HIS A 420 -0.90 12.39 29.80
CA HIS A 420 -0.03 13.00 30.82
C HIS A 420 1.43 13.01 30.35
N PRO A 421 1.76 13.75 29.27
CA PRO A 421 3.10 13.77 28.70
C PRO A 421 4.09 14.45 29.64
N PHE A 422 5.36 14.14 29.49
CA PHE A 422 6.44 14.94 30.08
C PHE A 422 6.48 16.32 29.43
N GLU A 423 6.87 17.35 30.18
CA GLU A 423 6.86 18.73 29.71
C GLU A 423 8.24 19.36 29.79
N ILE A 424 8.69 19.90 28.68
CA ILE A 424 10.00 20.56 28.49
C ILE A 424 9.76 21.92 27.87
N SER A 425 10.26 22.98 28.48
CA SER A 425 10.11 24.33 27.91
C SER A 425 11.05 24.54 26.72
N SER A 426 12.28 24.02 26.76
CA SER A 426 13.14 24.04 25.58
C SER A 426 14.23 22.98 25.63
N ILE A 427 14.56 22.44 24.44
CA ILE A 427 15.79 21.72 24.17
C ILE A 427 16.66 22.63 23.30
N SER A 428 17.62 23.32 23.93
CA SER A 428 18.52 24.25 23.21
C SER A 428 19.96 23.83 23.43
N ILE A 429 20.48 23.01 22.54
CA ILE A 429 21.82 22.41 22.66
C ILE A 429 22.69 22.73 21.46
N SER A 430 23.97 22.99 21.75
CA SER A 430 24.97 23.25 20.73
C SER A 430 26.36 22.84 21.20
N GLY A 431 27.31 22.75 20.26
CA GLY A 431 28.68 22.41 20.57
C GLY A 431 29.05 20.94 20.50
N ASN A 432 30.30 20.64 20.81
CA ASN A 432 30.84 19.28 20.66
C ASN A 432 30.57 18.44 21.92
N GLY A 433 30.01 17.28 21.76
CA GLY A 433 29.75 16.33 22.85
C GLY A 433 28.56 16.70 23.75
N THR A 434 27.74 17.66 23.36
CA THR A 434 26.47 17.95 24.06
C THR A 434 25.38 17.05 23.54
N ALA A 435 24.67 16.36 24.44
CA ALA A 435 23.56 15.48 24.08
C ALA A 435 22.43 15.55 25.10
N VAL A 436 21.20 15.49 24.60
CA VAL A 436 20.01 15.24 25.40
C VAL A 436 19.55 13.80 25.17
N GLN A 437 19.42 13.02 26.21
CA GLN A 437 18.92 11.67 26.17
C GLN A 437 17.42 11.66 26.45
N LEU A 438 16.64 11.14 25.53
CA LEU A 438 15.22 10.88 25.67
C LEU A 438 14.98 9.38 25.82
N ILE A 439 14.38 9.00 26.94
CA ILE A 439 14.04 7.61 27.20
C ILE A 439 12.60 7.38 26.75
N GLY A 440 12.41 6.39 25.91
CA GLY A 440 11.15 6.02 25.30
C GLY A 440 10.52 4.76 25.89
N GLY A 441 9.40 4.41 25.33
CA GLY A 441 8.65 3.21 25.66
C GLY A 441 9.20 1.94 24.99
N PRO A 442 8.63 0.77 25.33
CA PRO A 442 9.13 -0.51 24.85
C PRO A 442 8.82 -0.80 23.37
N ASP A 443 7.78 -0.18 22.83
CA ASP A 443 7.33 -0.42 21.46
C ASP A 443 6.53 0.77 20.90
N VAL A 444 6.17 0.70 19.62
CA VAL A 444 5.45 1.76 18.91
C VAL A 444 4.02 2.00 19.44
N ALA A 445 3.42 1.00 20.09
CA ALA A 445 2.08 1.13 20.66
C ALA A 445 2.11 1.76 22.07
N HIS A 446 3.27 1.73 22.72
CA HIS A 446 3.49 2.26 24.07
C HIS A 446 4.67 3.24 24.09
N PRO A 447 4.66 4.30 23.26
CA PRO A 447 5.72 5.30 23.27
C PRO A 447 5.62 6.17 24.52
N VAL A 448 6.73 6.83 24.87
CA VAL A 448 6.72 7.91 25.85
C VAL A 448 6.50 9.24 25.15
N TYR A 449 5.57 10.03 25.68
CA TYR A 449 5.18 11.33 25.13
C TYR A 449 5.90 12.48 25.86
N TYR A 450 6.46 13.40 25.08
CA TYR A 450 7.07 14.63 25.55
C TYR A 450 6.41 15.82 24.84
N ASN A 451 5.91 16.78 25.61
CA ASN A 451 5.54 18.10 25.11
C ASN A 451 6.75 19.02 25.27
N VAL A 452 7.19 19.61 24.17
CA VAL A 452 8.35 20.50 24.12
C VAL A 452 7.91 21.82 23.48
N ASP A 453 8.17 22.98 24.13
CA ASP A 453 7.81 24.24 23.50
C ASP A 453 8.71 24.53 22.29
N SER A 454 10.05 24.37 22.46
CA SER A 454 10.97 24.64 21.36
C SER A 454 12.16 23.68 21.35
N ILE A 455 12.63 23.35 20.13
CA ILE A 455 13.84 22.57 19.89
C ILE A 455 14.82 23.39 19.05
N SER A 456 16.05 23.56 19.54
CA SER A 456 17.19 24.12 18.81
C SER A 456 18.42 23.26 19.05
N GLU A 457 18.76 22.45 18.07
CA GLU A 457 19.93 21.58 18.09
C GLU A 457 20.87 22.00 16.97
N ALA A 458 22.14 22.32 17.31
CA ALA A 458 23.11 22.89 16.37
C ALA A 458 24.53 22.39 16.60
N GLY A 459 25.39 22.60 15.63
CA GLY A 459 26.83 22.30 15.70
C GLY A 459 27.11 20.80 15.70
N LYS A 460 27.66 20.28 16.80
CA LYS A 460 27.89 18.84 16.99
C LYS A 460 27.07 18.26 18.16
N ALA A 461 26.05 18.98 18.59
CA ALA A 461 25.10 18.48 19.56
C ALA A 461 24.21 17.40 18.93
N GLN A 462 23.55 16.61 19.75
CA GLN A 462 22.65 15.57 19.28
C GLN A 462 21.52 15.30 20.27
N ILE A 463 20.40 14.82 19.75
CA ILE A 463 19.30 14.27 20.52
C ILE A 463 19.41 12.75 20.46
N ASN A 464 19.62 12.12 21.60
CA ASN A 464 19.71 10.69 21.70
C ASN A 464 18.37 10.12 22.14
N VAL A 465 17.93 9.05 21.51
CA VAL A 465 16.66 8.37 21.84
C VAL A 465 16.96 6.90 22.14
N SER A 466 16.40 6.38 23.21
CA SER A 466 16.34 4.95 23.46
C SER A 466 14.89 4.52 23.69
N GLY A 467 14.41 3.55 22.94
CA GLY A 467 13.00 3.17 22.90
C GLY A 467 12.17 4.06 21.96
N PHE A 468 10.86 4.06 22.17
CA PHE A 468 9.89 4.77 21.32
C PHE A 468 9.41 6.07 21.96
N VAL A 469 9.52 7.17 21.21
CA VAL A 469 9.23 8.54 21.70
C VAL A 469 8.29 9.26 20.76
N VAL A 470 7.35 10.01 21.33
CA VAL A 470 6.55 10.99 20.61
C VAL A 470 6.87 12.38 21.16
N LEU A 471 7.44 13.25 20.33
CA LEU A 471 7.74 14.64 20.64
C LEU A 471 6.66 15.53 20.05
N ASN A 472 5.88 16.20 20.88
CA ASN A 472 4.96 17.24 20.47
C ASN A 472 5.66 18.58 20.66
N VAL A 473 5.96 19.29 19.56
CA VAL A 473 6.70 20.56 19.58
C VAL A 473 5.74 21.72 19.30
N GLN A 474 5.74 22.73 20.16
CA GLN A 474 4.72 23.78 20.12
C GLN A 474 5.07 24.95 19.19
N THR A 475 6.25 25.59 19.35
CA THR A 475 6.50 26.89 18.74
C THR A 475 7.59 26.92 17.67
N SER A 476 8.72 26.23 17.89
CA SER A 476 9.84 26.24 16.93
C SER A 476 10.63 24.95 16.94
N MET A 477 11.14 24.56 15.77
CA MET A 477 11.94 23.35 15.59
C MET A 477 13.11 23.59 14.64
N SER A 478 14.33 23.39 15.14
CA SER A 478 15.57 23.41 14.35
C SER A 478 16.48 22.28 14.81
N ILE A 479 16.77 21.34 13.93
CA ILE A 479 17.65 20.18 14.17
C ILE A 479 18.71 20.19 13.08
N THR A 480 19.86 20.83 13.37
CA THR A 480 20.90 21.15 12.36
C THR A 480 22.31 20.75 12.78
N GLY A 481 22.45 19.97 13.83
CA GLY A 481 23.77 19.50 14.33
C GLY A 481 24.07 18.05 13.91
N ASN A 482 24.22 17.17 14.90
CA ASN A 482 24.41 15.72 14.67
C ASN A 482 23.08 14.94 14.59
N GLY A 483 21.94 15.64 14.73
CA GLY A 483 20.62 15.12 14.48
C GLY A 483 20.03 14.30 15.63
N VAL A 484 19.16 13.37 15.27
CA VAL A 484 18.46 12.48 16.20
C VAL A 484 18.95 11.05 15.99
N THR A 485 19.61 10.49 17.00
CA THR A 485 20.30 9.19 16.92
C THR A 485 20.03 8.35 18.18
N ASN A 486 20.54 7.11 18.19
CA ASN A 486 20.53 6.27 19.39
C ASN A 486 21.65 6.61 20.40
N GLY A 487 22.45 7.63 20.15
CA GLY A 487 23.50 8.08 21.04
C GLY A 487 24.76 7.24 21.15
N ILE A 488 24.88 6.16 20.41
CA ILE A 488 26.06 5.31 20.41
C ILE A 488 27.01 5.78 19.30
N SER A 489 28.19 6.24 19.71
CA SER A 489 29.21 6.70 18.75
C SER A 489 29.57 5.60 17.76
N GLY A 490 29.46 5.89 16.47
CA GLY A 490 29.79 4.97 15.39
C GLY A 490 28.71 3.99 14.98
N THR A 491 27.59 3.95 15.71
CA THR A 491 26.39 3.25 15.26
C THR A 491 25.50 4.18 14.48
N VAL A 492 24.75 3.62 13.62
CA VAL A 492 23.90 4.26 12.67
C VAL A 492 22.49 4.32 13.22
N ASP A 493 21.63 4.79 12.45
CA ASP A 493 20.26 5.16 12.62
C ASP A 493 19.44 4.25 13.53
N ILE A 494 18.62 4.85 14.32
CA ILE A 494 17.49 4.17 14.97
C ILE A 494 16.41 3.92 13.91
N PRO A 495 15.53 2.92 14.11
CA PRO A 495 14.35 2.77 13.26
C PRO A 495 13.53 4.08 13.29
N PRO A 496 13.10 4.60 12.13
CA PRO A 496 12.46 5.92 12.08
C PRO A 496 11.16 5.99 12.89
N GLU A 497 10.44 4.90 13.04
CA GLU A 497 9.26 4.79 13.88
C GLU A 497 9.54 4.91 15.39
N SER A 498 10.80 4.84 15.80
CA SER A 498 11.19 5.06 17.19
C SER A 498 11.03 6.52 17.62
N VAL A 499 10.99 7.45 16.67
CA VAL A 499 10.83 8.88 16.95
C VAL A 499 9.74 9.46 16.07
N GLN A 500 8.66 9.87 16.68
CA GLN A 500 7.64 10.66 16.00
C GLN A 500 7.69 12.11 16.53
N ILE A 501 7.80 13.06 15.62
CA ILE A 501 7.81 14.49 15.93
C ILE A 501 6.55 15.13 15.35
N ASN A 502 5.68 15.65 16.20
CA ASN A 502 4.48 16.36 15.80
C ASN A 502 4.70 17.86 16.08
N TYR A 503 4.89 18.64 15.04
CA TYR A 503 5.15 20.07 15.14
C TYR A 503 3.88 20.89 14.93
N ALA A 504 3.41 21.58 15.96
CA ALA A 504 2.20 22.39 15.94
C ALA A 504 2.44 23.83 15.45
N GLY A 505 3.68 24.28 15.49
CA GLY A 505 4.04 25.67 15.14
C GLY A 505 3.77 25.99 13.68
N THR A 506 3.68 27.29 13.40
CA THR A 506 3.54 27.83 12.04
C THR A 506 4.85 28.40 11.47
N SER A 507 5.85 28.55 12.30
CA SER A 507 7.20 28.95 11.89
C SER A 507 7.86 27.84 11.09
N GLY A 508 8.74 28.20 10.15
CA GLY A 508 9.50 27.19 9.40
C GLY A 508 10.34 26.30 10.32
N ALA A 509 10.34 25.01 10.04
CA ALA A 509 11.18 24.03 10.71
C ALA A 509 12.42 23.72 9.85
N SER A 510 13.59 23.65 10.47
CA SER A 510 14.85 23.37 9.77
C SER A 510 15.41 22.03 10.20
N LEU A 511 15.69 21.17 9.23
CA LEU A 511 16.29 19.85 9.42
C LEU A 511 17.56 19.77 8.57
N GLY A 512 18.68 19.35 9.15
CA GLY A 512 19.91 19.32 8.36
C GLY A 512 21.16 19.10 9.19
N GLY A 513 22.27 19.64 8.73
CA GLY A 513 23.58 19.52 9.40
C GLY A 513 24.39 18.33 8.90
N ASN A 514 25.28 17.82 9.77
CA ASN A 514 26.18 16.70 9.45
C ASN A 514 25.70 15.36 10.04
N GLY A 515 24.56 15.34 10.69
CA GLY A 515 24.03 14.18 11.39
C GLY A 515 22.93 13.46 10.61
N ALA A 516 22.64 12.28 11.08
CA ALA A 516 21.45 11.54 10.67
C ALA A 516 20.24 12.00 11.48
N ILE A 517 19.11 12.17 10.81
CA ILE A 517 17.84 12.34 11.47
C ILE A 517 16.98 11.14 11.11
N SER A 518 16.71 10.27 12.09
CA SER A 518 15.82 9.13 11.93
C SER A 518 14.51 9.41 12.66
N ALA A 519 13.46 9.73 11.92
CA ALA A 519 12.18 10.12 12.52
C ALA A 519 11.00 10.07 11.55
N LEU A 520 9.80 10.08 12.13
CA LEU A 520 8.55 10.43 11.48
C LEU A 520 8.19 11.87 11.85
N ILE A 521 8.07 12.76 10.87
CA ILE A 521 7.82 14.18 11.14
C ILE A 521 6.46 14.58 10.56
N ASN A 522 5.62 15.15 11.40
CA ASN A 522 4.33 15.73 11.02
C ASN A 522 4.28 17.21 11.41
N ALA A 523 4.27 18.10 10.41
CA ALA A 523 4.28 19.56 10.57
C ALA A 523 3.21 20.24 9.69
N PRO A 524 1.91 19.98 9.93
CA PRO A 524 0.84 20.33 9.00
C PRO A 524 0.65 21.83 8.79
N ASN A 525 1.16 22.66 9.70
CA ASN A 525 1.04 24.14 9.64
C ASN A 525 2.34 24.84 9.21
N ALA A 526 3.43 24.11 9.03
CA ALA A 526 4.75 24.72 8.82
C ALA A 526 5.40 24.26 7.52
N THR A 527 6.31 25.07 7.01
CA THR A 527 7.26 24.64 5.99
C THR A 527 8.43 23.92 6.66
N VAL A 528 8.73 22.72 6.22
CA VAL A 528 9.94 21.98 6.62
C VAL A 528 10.99 22.15 5.55
N SER A 529 12.15 22.68 5.95
CA SER A 529 13.31 22.83 5.07
C SER A 529 14.34 21.76 5.41
N LEU A 530 14.65 20.92 4.44
CA LEU A 530 15.74 19.95 4.48
C LEU A 530 16.96 20.56 3.81
N GLY A 531 18.11 20.40 4.42
CA GLY A 531 19.36 20.88 3.84
C GLY A 531 20.38 21.23 4.90
N GLY A 532 21.61 21.33 4.49
CA GLY A 532 22.70 21.69 5.41
C GLY A 532 24.02 21.81 4.68
N GLY A 533 24.91 22.61 5.23
CA GLY A 533 26.24 22.87 4.65
C GLY A 533 27.22 21.70 4.77
N GLY A 534 26.78 20.49 5.13
CA GLY A 534 27.65 19.36 5.39
C GLY A 534 27.43 18.20 4.39
N SER A 535 28.51 17.59 3.96
CA SER A 535 28.48 16.41 3.04
C SER A 535 28.17 15.09 3.73
N LYS A 536 27.56 15.10 4.94
CA LYS A 536 27.41 13.87 5.75
C LYS A 536 26.05 13.71 6.41
N GLY A 537 25.12 14.65 6.20
CA GLY A 537 23.77 14.58 6.76
C GLY A 537 22.82 13.83 5.84
N TYR A 538 21.84 13.17 6.42
CA TYR A 538 20.77 12.47 5.71
C TYR A 538 19.56 12.29 6.61
N PHE A 539 18.42 12.01 5.99
CA PHE A 539 17.17 11.73 6.69
C PHE A 539 16.73 10.28 6.44
N VAL A 540 16.31 9.60 7.49
CA VAL A 540 15.70 8.28 7.42
C VAL A 540 14.28 8.36 7.97
N GLY A 541 13.28 7.99 7.17
CA GLY A 541 11.90 8.00 7.62
C GLY A 541 10.94 8.69 6.67
N SER A 542 10.00 9.46 7.23
CA SER A 542 8.96 10.15 6.46
C SER A 542 8.68 11.53 7.02
N ILE A 543 8.46 12.50 6.12
CA ILE A 543 8.07 13.87 6.48
C ILE A 543 6.76 14.22 5.81
N GLN A 544 5.83 14.69 6.64
CA GLN A 544 4.57 15.29 6.21
C GLN A 544 4.49 16.72 6.76
N ALA A 545 4.35 17.70 5.88
CA ALA A 545 4.36 19.10 6.30
C ALA A 545 3.40 19.94 5.44
N ASN A 546 3.09 21.17 5.88
CA ASN A 546 2.35 22.08 5.02
C ASN A 546 3.07 22.25 3.67
N SER A 547 4.34 22.61 3.72
CA SER A 547 5.20 22.61 2.54
C SER A 547 6.56 21.99 2.88
N ILE A 548 7.20 21.38 1.90
CA ILE A 548 8.55 20.82 2.07
C ILE A 548 9.46 21.43 1.02
N THR A 549 10.64 21.83 1.47
CA THR A 549 11.72 22.28 0.61
C THR A 549 12.96 21.48 0.93
N ASP A 550 13.45 20.67 -0.01
CA ASP A 550 14.71 19.94 0.10
C ASP A 550 15.75 20.57 -0.82
N GLN A 551 16.80 21.10 -0.22
CA GLN A 551 17.87 21.81 -0.91
C GLN A 551 19.24 21.42 -0.32
N GLY A 552 20.25 21.35 -1.17
CA GLY A 552 21.63 21.23 -0.69
C GLY A 552 22.13 19.81 -0.42
N GLY A 553 21.60 18.81 -1.08
CA GLY A 553 22.17 17.45 -1.06
C GLY A 553 21.93 16.71 0.27
N TYR A 554 20.71 16.68 0.73
CA TYR A 554 20.30 15.97 1.94
C TYR A 554 19.42 14.78 1.52
N PRO A 555 19.99 13.57 1.33
CA PRO A 555 19.23 12.43 0.85
C PRO A 555 18.20 11.94 1.87
N VAL A 556 17.08 11.44 1.37
CA VAL A 556 15.97 10.92 2.17
C VAL A 556 15.79 9.42 1.90
N HIS A 557 15.97 8.61 2.93
CA HIS A 557 15.84 7.15 2.86
C HIS A 557 14.57 6.70 3.55
N TYR A 558 13.66 6.18 2.75
CA TYR A 558 12.34 5.76 3.23
C TYR A 558 12.35 4.28 3.65
N ASP A 559 11.93 4.00 4.87
CA ASP A 559 11.74 2.62 5.32
C ASP A 559 10.39 2.09 4.87
N LEU A 560 10.38 1.02 4.08
CA LEU A 560 9.15 0.38 3.60
C LEU A 560 8.26 -0.17 4.72
N GLN A 561 8.80 -0.43 5.92
CA GLN A 561 7.99 -0.83 7.06
C GLN A 561 7.04 0.27 7.54
N LEU A 562 7.33 1.53 7.24
CA LEU A 562 6.45 2.66 7.55
C LEU A 562 5.10 2.59 6.85
N ASN A 563 5.03 1.90 5.72
CA ASN A 563 3.76 1.60 5.06
C ASN A 563 2.79 0.77 5.92
N ARG A 564 3.23 0.23 7.06
CA ARG A 564 2.40 -0.54 7.99
C ARG A 564 1.93 0.27 9.19
N LEU A 565 2.38 1.52 9.32
CA LEU A 565 2.12 2.39 10.47
C LEU A 565 1.00 3.38 10.21
N GLY A 566 0.11 3.48 11.20
CA GLY A 566 -0.98 4.45 11.19
C GLY A 566 -1.95 4.22 10.02
N GLY A 567 -2.72 5.25 9.70
CA GLY A 567 -3.62 5.21 8.55
C GLY A 567 -4.96 4.53 8.82
N THR A 568 -5.62 4.18 7.74
CA THR A 568 -6.97 3.59 7.77
C THR A 568 -7.02 2.31 6.96
N VAL A 569 -7.72 1.32 7.48
CA VAL A 569 -8.08 0.10 6.78
C VAL A 569 -9.55 0.21 6.37
N GLY A 570 -9.82 0.08 5.09
CA GLY A 570 -11.16 0.02 4.54
C GLY A 570 -11.63 -1.41 4.29
N THR A 571 -12.73 -1.51 3.57
CA THR A 571 -13.29 -2.82 3.17
C THR A 571 -12.55 -3.39 1.96
N MET A 572 -12.76 -4.69 1.69
CA MET A 572 -12.28 -5.36 0.47
C MET A 572 -12.66 -4.59 -0.80
N ALA A 573 -11.71 -4.41 -1.70
CA ALA A 573 -11.90 -3.77 -3.00
C ALA A 573 -11.16 -4.52 -4.10
N ILE A 574 -11.58 -4.31 -5.34
CA ILE A 574 -10.90 -4.83 -6.52
C ILE A 574 -9.72 -3.90 -6.83
N CYS A 575 -8.50 -4.44 -6.80
CA CYS A 575 -7.28 -3.72 -7.14
C CYS A 575 -6.88 -3.91 -8.60
N SER A 576 -7.20 -5.08 -9.17
CA SER A 576 -6.91 -5.42 -10.55
C SER A 576 -7.99 -6.33 -11.10
N TYR A 577 -8.22 -6.22 -12.39
CA TYR A 577 -9.23 -7.00 -13.10
C TYR A 577 -8.70 -7.40 -14.48
N SER A 578 -8.86 -8.67 -14.84
CA SER A 578 -8.45 -9.18 -16.14
C SER A 578 -9.42 -10.24 -16.66
N ARG A 579 -9.63 -10.24 -17.97
CA ARG A 579 -10.38 -11.28 -18.68
C ARG A 579 -9.40 -12.29 -19.26
N THR A 580 -9.65 -13.56 -19.01
CA THR A 580 -8.95 -14.66 -19.66
C THR A 580 -9.84 -15.18 -20.80
N LYS A 581 -9.40 -15.04 -22.05
CA LYS A 581 -10.06 -15.72 -23.17
C LYS A 581 -9.72 -17.20 -23.08
N MET A 582 -10.73 -18.04 -22.89
CA MET A 582 -10.62 -19.49 -23.04
C MET A 582 -10.68 -19.90 -24.51
#